data_10caa0a6dca6ce8eff7b5e10db9ddd30
#
_entry.id   10caa0a6dca6ce8eff7b5e10db9ddd30
#
_cell.length_a   1.000
_cell.length_b   1.000
_cell.length_c   1.000
_cell.angle_alpha   90.00
_cell.angle_beta   90.00
_cell.angle_gamma   90.00
#
_symmetry.space_group_name_H-M   'P 1'
#
loop_
_entity.id
_entity.type
_entity.pdbx_description
1 polymer ?
#
loop_
_entity_poly.entity_id
_entity_poly.type
_entity_poly.pdbx_seq_one_letter_code
_entity_poly.pdbx_strand_id
1 'polypeptide(L)'
;MRRALDLARLAEAAGEVPIGAVVTRDGAIIGEGENRNRRDCDPTAHAEIVAMRAAAAHLNDFRLTSCDLWVTLEPCPMCAGAISHARIARLYYAVGDPKGGAIEQGPRLFAQPQCLHRPDVYGGLAEAEASALLRDFFAARR
;
A
#
# COMPACT_ATOMS: atom_id res chain seq x y z
N MET A 1 -9.90 -3.75 4.05
CA MET A 1 -8.82 -3.45 5.03
C MET A 1 -8.47 -4.63 5.92
N ARG A 2 -9.39 -5.46 6.35
CA ARG A 2 -9.09 -6.62 7.24
C ARG A 2 -7.98 -7.51 6.69
N ARG A 3 -8.07 -7.90 5.43
CA ARG A 3 -7.04 -8.76 4.82
C ARG A 3 -5.68 -8.06 4.73
N ALA A 4 -5.65 -6.76 4.46
CA ALA A 4 -4.41 -5.99 4.44
C ALA A 4 -3.74 -5.98 5.83
N LEU A 5 -4.50 -5.88 6.91
CA LEU A 5 -3.98 -5.99 8.28
C LEU A 5 -3.42 -7.38 8.58
N ASP A 6 -4.07 -8.44 8.10
CA ASP A 6 -3.56 -9.80 8.26
C ASP A 6 -2.20 -9.96 7.54
N LEU A 7 -2.08 -9.40 6.34
CA LEU A 7 -0.83 -9.39 5.60
C LEU A 7 0.26 -8.56 6.31
N ALA A 8 -0.12 -7.46 6.95
CA ALA A 8 0.81 -6.68 7.76
C ALA A 8 1.39 -7.51 8.92
N ARG A 9 0.57 -8.33 9.57
CA ARG A 9 1.03 -9.25 10.62
C ARG A 9 1.97 -10.32 10.09
N LEU A 10 1.72 -10.82 8.87
CA LEU A 10 2.63 -11.76 8.21
C LEU A 10 3.99 -11.12 7.93
N ALA A 11 4.00 -9.84 7.51
CA ALA A 11 5.24 -9.09 7.33
C ALA A 11 6.00 -8.99 8.66
N GLU A 12 5.31 -8.62 9.74
CA GLU A 12 5.90 -8.53 11.08
C GLU A 12 6.52 -9.85 11.52
N ALA A 13 5.81 -10.95 11.36
CA ALA A 13 6.29 -12.28 11.70
C ALA A 13 7.56 -12.66 10.92
N ALA A 14 7.75 -12.10 9.74
CA ALA A 14 8.94 -12.30 8.91
C ALA A 14 10.06 -11.25 9.15
N GLY A 15 9.90 -10.36 10.15
CA GLY A 15 10.89 -9.34 10.46
C GLY A 15 10.84 -8.10 9.58
N GLU A 16 9.81 -7.96 8.77
CA GLU A 16 9.57 -6.78 7.93
C GLU A 16 8.69 -5.76 8.66
N VAL A 17 8.74 -4.52 8.23
CA VAL A 17 7.81 -3.50 8.71
C VAL A 17 6.37 -3.96 8.42
N PRO A 18 5.45 -3.92 9.41
CA PRO A 18 4.11 -4.49 9.27
C PRO A 18 3.20 -3.64 8.40
N ILE A 19 3.38 -3.78 7.10
CA ILE A 19 2.55 -3.16 6.08
C ILE A 19 2.01 -4.24 5.16
N GLY A 20 0.70 -4.21 4.93
CA GLY A 20 0.01 -5.11 4.02
C GLY A 20 -0.85 -4.34 3.04
N ALA A 21 -1.03 -4.90 1.86
CA ALA A 21 -1.83 -4.30 0.81
C ALA A 21 -2.61 -5.34 0.02
N VAL A 22 -3.78 -4.94 -0.48
CA VAL A 22 -4.68 -5.80 -1.24
C VAL A 22 -5.23 -5.01 -2.41
N VAL A 23 -5.25 -5.61 -3.59
CA VAL A 23 -5.96 -5.06 -4.76
C VAL A 23 -7.25 -5.84 -4.94
N THR A 24 -8.36 -5.10 -5.06
CA THR A 24 -9.67 -5.70 -5.31
C THR A 24 -10.27 -5.16 -6.61
N ARG A 25 -11.08 -6.01 -7.27
CA ARG A 25 -11.88 -5.63 -8.42
C ARG A 25 -13.24 -6.30 -8.31
N ASP A 26 -14.31 -5.50 -8.41
CA ASP A 26 -15.68 -5.99 -8.26
C ASP A 26 -15.88 -6.79 -6.96
N GLY A 27 -15.26 -6.34 -5.87
CA GLY A 27 -15.34 -6.97 -4.56
C GLY A 27 -14.47 -8.20 -4.37
N ALA A 28 -13.77 -8.68 -5.40
CA ALA A 28 -12.87 -9.83 -5.31
C ALA A 28 -11.42 -9.41 -5.15
N ILE A 29 -10.68 -10.11 -4.29
CA ILE A 29 -9.24 -9.90 -4.13
C ILE A 29 -8.53 -10.53 -5.33
N ILE A 30 -7.75 -9.72 -6.06
CA ILE A 30 -6.98 -10.17 -7.23
C ILE A 30 -5.47 -10.03 -7.04
N GLY A 31 -5.03 -9.39 -5.98
CA GLY A 31 -3.62 -9.28 -5.64
C GLY A 31 -3.44 -8.98 -4.17
N GLU A 32 -2.42 -9.57 -3.56
CA GLU A 32 -2.06 -9.38 -2.16
C GLU A 32 -0.57 -9.14 -2.04
N GLY A 33 -0.18 -8.36 -1.05
CA GLY A 33 1.23 -8.11 -0.77
C GLY A 33 1.47 -7.68 0.67
N GLU A 34 2.62 -8.04 1.18
CA GLU A 34 3.19 -7.51 2.40
C GLU A 34 4.61 -7.04 2.14
N ASN A 35 5.15 -6.19 3.00
CA ASN A 35 6.54 -5.74 2.85
C ASN A 35 7.50 -6.92 2.78
N ARG A 36 8.41 -6.88 1.81
CA ARG A 36 9.38 -7.94 1.51
C ARG A 36 10.79 -7.42 1.23
N ASN A 37 11.07 -6.18 1.55
CA ASN A 37 12.35 -5.54 1.20
C ASN A 37 13.56 -6.36 1.63
N ARG A 38 13.56 -6.85 2.87
CA ARG A 38 14.66 -7.63 3.43
C ARG A 38 14.72 -9.04 2.85
N ARG A 39 13.57 -9.73 2.85
CA ARG A 39 13.49 -11.14 2.37
C ARG A 39 13.90 -11.25 0.91
N ASP A 40 13.45 -10.31 0.08
CA ASP A 40 13.67 -10.36 -1.37
C ASP A 40 14.92 -9.57 -1.80
N CYS A 41 15.62 -8.93 -0.87
CA CYS A 41 16.72 -8.01 -1.17
C CYS A 41 16.33 -7.02 -2.27
N ASP A 42 15.12 -6.47 -2.17
CA ASP A 42 14.54 -5.59 -3.19
C ASP A 42 14.03 -4.30 -2.51
N PRO A 43 14.68 -3.15 -2.78
CA PRO A 43 14.26 -1.88 -2.17
C PRO A 43 12.88 -1.42 -2.63
N THR A 44 12.34 -1.98 -3.69
CA THR A 44 11.02 -1.62 -4.21
C THR A 44 9.91 -2.54 -3.72
N ALA A 45 10.22 -3.63 -2.99
CA ALA A 45 9.24 -4.63 -2.55
C ALA A 45 8.40 -4.16 -1.37
N HIS A 46 7.79 -2.99 -1.49
CA HIS A 46 6.74 -2.51 -0.59
C HIS A 46 5.46 -3.30 -0.82
N ALA A 47 4.61 -3.37 0.19
CA ALA A 47 3.36 -4.12 0.13
C ALA A 47 2.52 -3.75 -1.09
N GLU A 48 2.42 -2.45 -1.40
CA GLU A 48 1.64 -1.93 -2.52
C GLU A 48 2.21 -2.43 -3.87
N ILE A 49 3.52 -2.40 -4.03
CA ILE A 49 4.18 -2.85 -5.26
C ILE A 49 3.94 -4.36 -5.44
N VAL A 50 4.12 -5.14 -4.37
CA VAL A 50 3.89 -6.60 -4.41
C VAL A 50 2.45 -6.91 -4.79
N ALA A 51 1.48 -6.24 -4.16
CA ALA A 51 0.05 -6.43 -4.42
C ALA A 51 -0.32 -6.05 -5.86
N MET A 52 0.16 -4.91 -6.34
CA MET A 52 -0.13 -4.45 -7.71
C MET A 52 0.50 -5.35 -8.77
N ARG A 53 1.72 -5.85 -8.53
CA ARG A 53 2.34 -6.84 -9.44
C ARG A 53 1.53 -8.12 -9.52
N ALA A 54 1.06 -8.62 -8.39
CA ALA A 54 0.21 -9.82 -8.34
C ALA A 54 -1.11 -9.60 -9.10
N ALA A 55 -1.75 -8.46 -8.89
CA ALA A 55 -2.98 -8.11 -9.59
C ALA A 55 -2.78 -7.96 -11.10
N ALA A 56 -1.71 -7.31 -11.52
CA ALA A 56 -1.36 -7.15 -12.94
C ALA A 56 -1.13 -8.51 -13.61
N ALA A 57 -0.43 -9.42 -12.94
CA ALA A 57 -0.23 -10.77 -13.44
C ALA A 57 -1.55 -11.54 -13.55
N HIS A 58 -2.42 -11.40 -12.56
CA HIS A 58 -3.75 -12.02 -12.56
C HIS A 58 -4.61 -11.54 -13.75
N LEU A 59 -4.59 -10.23 -14.04
CA LEU A 59 -5.35 -9.64 -15.15
C LEU A 59 -4.63 -9.75 -16.50
N ASN A 60 -3.37 -10.13 -16.51
CA ASN A 60 -2.50 -10.08 -17.69
C ASN A 60 -2.51 -8.68 -18.33
N ASP A 61 -2.50 -7.64 -17.51
CA ASP A 61 -2.50 -6.23 -17.95
C ASP A 61 -1.79 -5.41 -16.87
N PHE A 62 -0.89 -4.50 -17.27
CA PHE A 62 -0.23 -3.60 -16.31
C PHE A 62 -1.19 -2.53 -15.77
N ARG A 63 -2.28 -2.25 -16.46
CA ARG A 63 -3.30 -1.30 -16.02
C ARG A 63 -4.29 -1.99 -15.09
N LEU A 64 -4.44 -1.44 -13.91
CA LEU A 64 -5.39 -1.92 -12.90
C LEU A 64 -6.65 -1.03 -12.89
N THR A 65 -7.15 -0.73 -14.08
CA THR A 65 -8.35 0.09 -14.25
C THR A 65 -9.54 -0.56 -13.54
N SER A 66 -10.34 0.24 -12.87
CA SER A 66 -11.48 -0.21 -12.05
C SER A 66 -11.09 -1.06 -10.84
N CYS A 67 -9.82 -1.03 -10.44
CA CYS A 67 -9.36 -1.72 -9.23
C CYS A 67 -9.20 -0.74 -8.08
N ASP A 68 -9.38 -1.25 -6.86
CA ASP A 68 -9.14 -0.53 -5.63
C ASP A 68 -7.90 -1.10 -4.95
N LEU A 69 -7.09 -0.23 -4.35
CA LEU A 69 -5.95 -0.61 -3.53
C LEU A 69 -6.24 -0.27 -2.06
N TRP A 70 -6.04 -1.25 -1.19
CA TRP A 70 -6.19 -1.13 0.26
C TRP A 70 -4.82 -1.36 0.89
N VAL A 71 -4.33 -0.42 1.68
CA VAL A 71 -3.01 -0.51 2.31
C VAL A 71 -3.06 -0.02 3.75
N THR A 72 -2.26 -0.61 4.63
CA THR A 72 -2.30 -0.29 6.06
C THR A 72 -1.58 1.00 6.44
N LEU A 73 -0.72 1.52 5.56
CA LEU A 73 0.01 2.78 5.76
C LEU A 73 -0.10 3.66 4.52
N GLU A 74 -0.19 4.96 4.70
CA GLU A 74 -0.16 5.93 3.59
C GLU A 74 1.02 5.66 2.65
N PRO A 75 0.78 5.52 1.34
CA PRO A 75 1.86 5.22 0.39
C PRO A 75 2.95 6.29 0.33
N CYS A 76 4.19 5.83 0.18
CA CYS A 76 5.37 6.67 -0.06
C CYS A 76 5.40 7.21 -1.50
N PRO A 77 6.33 8.11 -1.87
CA PRO A 77 6.43 8.66 -3.23
C PRO A 77 6.56 7.59 -4.32
N MET A 78 7.37 6.56 -4.08
CA MET A 78 7.53 5.45 -5.05
C MET A 78 6.22 4.74 -5.31
N CYS A 79 5.51 4.36 -4.25
CA CYS A 79 4.24 3.64 -4.36
C CYS A 79 3.13 4.53 -4.93
N ALA A 80 3.09 5.80 -4.57
CA ALA A 80 2.14 6.76 -5.14
C ALA A 80 2.33 6.89 -6.65
N GLY A 81 3.58 6.95 -7.12
CA GLY A 81 3.89 6.95 -8.54
C GLY A 81 3.43 5.67 -9.23
N ALA A 82 3.67 4.52 -8.61
CA ALA A 82 3.22 3.23 -9.14
C ALA A 82 1.69 3.13 -9.21
N ILE A 83 0.98 3.63 -8.19
CA ILE A 83 -0.48 3.70 -8.15
C ILE A 83 -1.02 4.50 -9.34
N SER A 84 -0.41 5.65 -9.62
CA SER A 84 -0.78 6.48 -10.77
C SER A 84 -0.52 5.75 -12.09
N HIS A 85 0.66 5.16 -12.26
CA HIS A 85 0.99 4.40 -13.47
C HIS A 85 0.06 3.20 -13.69
N ALA A 86 -0.33 2.52 -12.62
CA ALA A 86 -1.24 1.38 -12.67
C ALA A 86 -2.70 1.76 -12.92
N ARG A 87 -3.05 3.04 -12.83
CA ARG A 87 -4.41 3.54 -13.02
C ARG A 87 -5.41 3.03 -11.99
N ILE A 88 -4.97 2.86 -10.73
CA ILE A 88 -5.87 2.50 -9.63
C ILE A 88 -7.02 3.49 -9.53
N ALA A 89 -8.24 3.00 -9.38
CA ALA A 89 -9.44 3.85 -9.32
C ALA A 89 -9.64 4.47 -7.93
N ARG A 90 -9.46 3.68 -6.86
CA ARG A 90 -9.64 4.14 -5.48
C ARG A 90 -8.53 3.61 -4.60
N LEU A 91 -8.00 4.50 -3.75
CA LEU A 91 -6.98 4.17 -2.75
C LEU A 91 -7.58 4.33 -1.36
N TYR A 92 -7.52 3.26 -0.58
CA TYR A 92 -7.89 3.26 0.83
C TYR A 92 -6.64 3.00 1.67
N TYR A 93 -6.34 3.85 2.63
CA TYR A 93 -5.25 3.57 3.56
C TYR A 93 -5.71 3.73 5.02
N ALA A 94 -5.04 3.01 5.93
CA ALA A 94 -5.41 3.03 7.34
C ALA A 94 -4.82 4.25 8.05
N VAL A 95 -3.51 4.36 8.13
CA VAL A 95 -2.85 5.41 8.93
C VAL A 95 -1.98 6.31 8.06
N GLY A 96 -2.04 7.63 8.32
CA GLY A 96 -1.18 8.61 7.67
C GLY A 96 0.27 8.46 8.10
N ASP A 97 1.20 8.80 7.22
CA ASP A 97 2.63 8.75 7.48
C ASP A 97 3.27 10.15 7.34
N PRO A 98 3.47 10.88 8.45
CA PRO A 98 4.06 12.22 8.39
C PRO A 98 5.50 12.24 7.91
N LYS A 99 6.23 11.12 8.01
CA LYS A 99 7.64 11.03 7.61
C LYS A 99 7.84 10.63 6.17
N GLY A 100 7.12 9.60 5.73
CA GLY A 100 7.35 8.98 4.43
C GLY A 100 6.17 9.02 3.48
N GLY A 101 5.02 9.50 3.92
CA GLY A 101 3.81 9.56 3.10
C GLY A 101 3.90 10.56 1.96
N ALA A 102 3.13 10.29 0.90
CA ALA A 102 3.15 11.13 -0.29
C ALA A 102 1.75 11.38 -0.87
N ILE A 103 0.71 11.07 -0.13
CA ILE A 103 -0.69 11.24 -0.57
C ILE A 103 -1.28 12.54 0.01
N GLU A 104 -1.49 12.58 1.32
CA GLU A 104 -1.96 13.76 2.04
C GLU A 104 -0.82 14.46 2.77
N GLN A 105 0.30 13.79 2.94
CA GLN A 105 1.53 14.27 3.55
C GLN A 105 2.60 14.49 2.49
N GLY A 106 3.73 15.09 2.90
CA GLY A 106 4.92 15.24 2.07
C GLY A 106 4.66 15.89 0.71
N PRO A 107 5.14 15.29 -0.38
CA PRO A 107 5.03 15.89 -1.71
C PRO A 107 3.61 15.88 -2.29
N ARG A 108 2.67 15.19 -1.69
CA ARG A 108 1.27 15.11 -2.15
C ARG A 108 1.24 14.84 -3.67
N LEU A 109 1.72 13.66 -4.05
CA LEU A 109 2.04 13.35 -5.44
C LEU A 109 0.83 13.53 -6.38
N PHE A 110 -0.37 13.17 -5.91
CA PHE A 110 -1.56 13.28 -6.75
C PHE A 110 -2.01 14.72 -6.99
N ALA A 111 -1.45 15.70 -6.27
CA ALA A 111 -1.68 17.12 -6.51
C ALA A 111 -0.66 17.74 -7.47
N GLN A 112 0.37 17.00 -7.89
CA GLN A 112 1.42 17.52 -8.77
C GLN A 112 0.99 17.50 -10.23
N PRO A 113 1.43 18.51 -11.04
CA PRO A 113 1.06 18.58 -12.46
C PRO A 113 1.50 17.37 -13.29
N GLN A 114 2.60 16.71 -12.90
CA GLN A 114 3.13 15.55 -13.59
C GLN A 114 2.34 14.26 -13.33
N CYS A 115 1.44 14.26 -12.33
CA CYS A 115 0.59 13.13 -12.04
C CYS A 115 -0.56 13.07 -13.04
N LEU A 116 -0.51 12.14 -13.99
CA LEU A 116 -1.48 12.05 -15.08
C LEU A 116 -2.75 11.30 -14.71
N HIS A 117 -2.71 10.48 -13.67
CA HIS A 117 -3.87 9.74 -13.16
C HIS A 117 -3.91 9.83 -11.64
N ARG A 118 -5.07 10.12 -11.10
CA ARG A 118 -5.31 10.26 -9.67
C ARG A 118 -6.44 9.33 -9.24
N PRO A 119 -6.22 8.47 -8.24
CA PRO A 119 -7.32 7.73 -7.64
C PRO A 119 -8.14 8.65 -6.74
N ASP A 120 -9.38 8.26 -6.45
CA ASP A 120 -10.09 8.80 -5.28
C ASP A 120 -9.41 8.25 -4.02
N VAL A 121 -9.26 9.07 -2.99
CA VAL A 121 -8.48 8.72 -1.79
C VAL A 121 -9.37 8.75 -0.55
N TYR A 122 -9.25 7.69 0.27
CA TYR A 122 -9.96 7.52 1.53
C TYR A 122 -8.97 7.05 2.61
N GLY A 123 -8.66 7.92 3.55
CA GLY A 123 -7.76 7.58 4.68
C GLY A 123 -8.52 7.34 5.98
N GLY A 124 -7.84 6.74 6.95
CA GLY A 124 -8.36 6.57 8.31
C GLY A 124 -9.14 5.28 8.55
N LEU A 125 -9.09 4.31 7.62
CA LEU A 125 -9.79 3.04 7.78
C LEU A 125 -8.98 2.08 8.68
N ALA A 126 -9.55 1.71 9.84
CA ALA A 126 -8.88 0.88 10.84
C ALA A 126 -7.56 1.49 11.34
N GLU A 127 -7.53 2.81 11.45
CA GLU A 127 -6.33 3.59 11.80
C GLU A 127 -5.71 3.16 13.12
N ALA A 128 -6.51 2.94 14.16
CA ALA A 128 -6.01 2.58 15.49
C ALA A 128 -5.26 1.24 15.48
N GLU A 129 -5.79 0.24 14.79
CA GLU A 129 -5.19 -1.09 14.69
C GLU A 129 -3.88 -1.05 13.90
N ALA A 130 -3.87 -0.40 12.74
CA ALA A 130 -2.67 -0.26 11.92
C ALA A 130 -1.59 0.55 12.64
N SER A 131 -1.98 1.63 13.32
CA SER A 131 -1.07 2.46 14.10
C SER A 131 -0.43 1.68 15.25
N ALA A 132 -1.21 0.83 15.93
CA ALA A 132 -0.69 -0.01 17.01
C ALA A 132 0.36 -1.01 16.50
N LEU A 133 0.10 -1.66 15.38
CA LEU A 133 1.06 -2.59 14.78
C LEU A 133 2.40 -1.92 14.49
N LEU A 134 2.39 -0.75 13.87
CA LEU A 134 3.61 -0.01 13.53
C LEU A 134 4.34 0.45 14.78
N ARG A 135 3.63 1.04 15.74
CA ARG A 135 4.21 1.52 16.99
C ARG A 135 4.89 0.38 17.75
N ASP A 136 4.22 -0.74 17.91
CA ASP A 136 4.71 -1.88 18.67
C ASP A 136 5.93 -2.52 17.97
N PHE A 137 5.91 -2.61 16.64
CA PHE A 137 7.05 -3.09 15.86
C PHE A 137 8.30 -2.22 16.10
N PHE A 138 8.18 -0.90 15.99
CA PHE A 138 9.33 -0.01 16.18
C PHE A 138 9.77 0.08 17.63
N ALA A 139 8.85 0.02 18.59
CA ALA A 139 9.19 -0.01 20.00
C ALA A 139 10.03 -1.24 20.39
N ALA A 140 9.75 -2.40 19.84
CA ALA A 140 10.48 -3.64 20.07
C ALA A 140 11.91 -3.63 19.49
N ARG A 141 12.25 -2.67 18.62
CA ARG A 141 13.54 -2.58 17.92
C ARG A 141 14.41 -1.41 18.37
N ARG A 142 14.02 -0.72 19.42
CA ARG A 142 14.81 0.36 20.03
C ARG A 142 15.81 -0.16 21.04
#